data_1e6a53e997de392422060c851ce8ad6e
#
_entry.id   1e6a53e997de392422060c851ce8ad6e
#
_cell.length_a   1.000
_cell.length_b   1.000
_cell.length_c   1.000
_cell.angle_alpha   90.00
_cell.angle_beta   90.00
_cell.angle_gamma   90.00
#
_symmetry.space_group_name_H-M   'P 1'
#
loop_
_entity.id
_entity.type
_entity.pdbx_description
1 polymer ?
#
loop_
_entity_poly.entity_id
_entity_poly.type
_entity_poly.pdbx_seq_one_letter_code
_entity_poly.pdbx_strand_id
1 'polypeptide(L)'
;SFSDMGVPVFLADIKGDLSGMCEKGKDSEDMRARIARFGLDGFEYKSYPTRFWDIFGDEGHPVRVTVSSMGPTLLARLLGLTEIQAGVLNIVFRVADDNGLLLLDLKDLRSMLQYVGDNRTEFTTAYGNVSAASIGAIQRALLAFEGEGGELFFGEPELDIRDWMRTDVDGRGYINILSSKRLIQSPTVYGTFLLWMLTELFERLPEVGDLEKPRMIFFFDEAHLLFSDAPKALVQKIVQVVKLIRSKGVGVYFISQSPSDIPNDVLAQLSNRVQHALRAYTPAEQKAVRAAASAFRVNPAFDTETAIMELGVGEALVSFLDEKGVPGIVQRANILPPQSLMGPAEERRVQSLIVSDEFDIKYRESVDRESAFEILNRANEELERQRAEAAAAAEEEKLRLKEEKEAERQRLKEEKAAEKQREREELAAEKQRQKEELAAQKQKEKEAAERSKVAQRAVSNAASSVMSSLSSNIINSMTGGKTTSTKTIATRAARNALSSVMRSGSNSIVRGLFGNKK
;
A
#
# COMPACT_ATOMS: atom_id res chain seq x y z
N SER A 1 7.03 41.34 13.56
CA SER A 1 7.09 40.07 12.81
C SER A 1 5.72 39.68 12.29
N PHE A 2 5.63 38.69 11.39
CA PHE A 2 4.36 38.19 10.86
C PHE A 2 3.43 37.69 11.97
N SER A 3 3.96 36.99 12.98
CA SER A 3 3.18 36.56 14.14
C SER A 3 2.49 37.71 14.83
N ASP A 4 3.19 38.83 15.10
CA ASP A 4 2.61 40.04 15.70
C ASP A 4 1.52 40.71 14.86
N MET A 5 1.60 40.50 13.53
CA MET A 5 0.58 40.99 12.58
C MET A 5 -0.65 40.07 12.54
N GLY A 6 -0.66 39.01 13.33
CA GLY A 6 -1.70 37.99 13.31
C GLY A 6 -1.59 37.04 12.11
N VAL A 7 -0.40 36.91 11.50
CA VAL A 7 -0.15 36.05 10.38
C VAL A 7 0.58 34.79 10.85
N PRO A 8 -0.04 33.61 10.75
CA PRO A 8 0.60 32.34 11.06
C PRO A 8 1.78 32.05 10.13
N VAL A 9 2.76 31.36 10.66
CA VAL A 9 4.00 31.04 9.95
C VAL A 9 4.25 29.54 10.03
N PHE A 10 4.76 28.95 8.96
CA PHE A 10 5.32 27.61 8.94
C PHE A 10 6.82 27.67 8.64
N LEU A 11 7.60 26.89 9.37
CA LEU A 11 9.05 26.80 9.25
C LEU A 11 9.46 25.31 9.23
N ALA A 12 10.25 24.91 8.27
CA ALA A 12 10.94 23.62 8.31
C ALA A 12 12.30 23.80 9.01
N ASP A 13 12.46 23.30 10.21
CA ASP A 13 13.66 23.43 11.03
C ASP A 13 14.59 22.23 10.84
N ILE A 14 15.60 22.39 10.01
CA ILE A 14 16.56 21.34 9.68
C ILE A 14 17.65 21.18 10.74
N LYS A 15 18.06 22.29 11.34
CA LYS A 15 19.16 22.34 12.32
C LYS A 15 18.69 22.20 13.76
N GLY A 16 17.40 22.44 14.00
CA GLY A 16 16.80 22.43 15.35
C GLY A 16 17.11 23.67 16.17
N ASP A 17 17.49 24.77 15.51
CA ASP A 17 17.87 26.02 16.16
C ASP A 17 16.76 27.08 16.17
N LEU A 18 15.64 26.85 15.50
CA LEU A 18 14.52 27.77 15.42
C LEU A 18 13.55 27.64 16.61
N SER A 19 13.67 26.58 17.41
CA SER A 19 12.81 26.35 18.58
C SER A 19 12.88 27.47 19.61
N GLY A 20 13.98 28.25 19.67
CA GLY A 20 14.13 29.40 20.56
C GLY A 20 13.09 30.50 20.37
N MET A 21 12.34 30.52 19.26
CA MET A 21 11.25 31.47 19.04
C MET A 21 10.16 31.39 20.13
N CYS A 22 10.02 30.23 20.81
CA CYS A 22 9.09 30.06 21.93
C CYS A 22 9.59 30.69 23.25
N GLU A 23 10.80 31.22 23.29
CA GLU A 23 11.39 31.83 24.47
C GLU A 23 11.80 33.29 24.21
N LYS A 24 11.87 34.06 25.30
CA LYS A 24 12.37 35.44 25.22
C LYS A 24 13.86 35.45 24.90
N GLY A 25 14.27 36.41 24.09
CA GLY A 25 15.69 36.63 23.79
C GLY A 25 16.50 36.93 25.05
N LYS A 26 17.79 36.65 25.01
CA LYS A 26 18.74 36.91 26.09
C LYS A 26 19.41 38.24 25.87
N ASP A 27 19.48 39.01 26.91
CA ASP A 27 20.25 40.26 26.91
C ASP A 27 21.75 39.94 26.82
N SER A 28 22.44 40.59 25.90
CA SER A 28 23.88 40.46 25.71
C SER A 28 24.48 41.82 25.34
N GLU A 29 25.79 41.94 25.48
CA GLU A 29 26.50 43.16 25.11
C GLU A 29 26.30 43.50 23.63
N ASP A 30 26.40 42.52 22.76
CA ASP A 30 26.18 42.67 21.31
C ASP A 30 24.74 43.12 21.00
N MET A 31 23.76 42.55 21.70
CA MET A 31 22.36 42.92 21.51
C MET A 31 22.10 44.35 21.99
N ARG A 32 22.65 44.74 23.16
CA ARG A 32 22.54 46.14 23.67
C ARG A 32 23.19 47.12 22.71
N ALA A 33 24.41 46.82 22.22
CA ALA A 33 25.10 47.66 21.25
C ALA A 33 24.29 47.83 19.97
N ARG A 34 23.66 46.75 19.50
CA ARG A 34 22.84 46.78 18.30
C ARG A 34 21.52 47.57 18.50
N ILE A 35 20.84 47.35 19.63
CA ILE A 35 19.62 48.11 20.00
C ILE A 35 19.94 49.61 20.05
N ALA A 36 21.05 49.99 20.71
CA ALA A 36 21.48 51.38 20.82
C ALA A 36 21.87 51.97 19.46
N ARG A 37 22.58 51.19 18.60
CA ARG A 37 22.98 51.61 17.25
C ARG A 37 21.77 52.01 16.39
N PHE A 38 20.63 51.35 16.55
CA PHE A 38 19.44 51.63 15.75
C PHE A 38 18.41 52.52 16.46
N GLY A 39 18.73 53.00 17.68
CA GLY A 39 17.81 53.85 18.45
C GLY A 39 16.46 53.20 18.68
N LEU A 40 16.45 51.92 19.01
CA LEU A 40 15.22 51.17 19.24
C LEU A 40 14.69 51.42 20.65
N ASP A 41 14.15 52.60 20.85
CA ASP A 41 13.52 52.94 22.12
C ASP A 41 12.29 52.03 22.36
N GLY A 42 12.24 51.40 23.54
CA GLY A 42 11.15 50.48 23.88
C GLY A 42 11.31 49.05 23.32
N PHE A 43 12.54 48.67 22.89
CA PHE A 43 12.81 47.29 22.50
C PHE A 43 12.62 46.32 23.68
N GLU A 44 11.79 45.33 23.49
CA GLU A 44 11.52 44.29 24.49
C GLU A 44 11.80 42.90 23.94
N TYR A 45 12.45 42.08 24.75
CA TYR A 45 12.56 40.65 24.47
C TYR A 45 11.22 39.97 24.73
N LYS A 46 10.75 39.18 23.76
CA LYS A 46 9.49 38.47 23.86
C LYS A 46 9.55 37.09 23.22
N SER A 47 8.69 36.21 23.69
CA SER A 47 8.42 34.92 23.07
C SER A 47 7.27 35.03 22.10
N TYR A 48 7.23 34.10 21.16
CA TYR A 48 6.14 33.97 20.19
C TYR A 48 5.33 32.69 20.43
N PRO A 49 4.03 32.66 20.09
CA PRO A 49 3.24 31.45 20.16
C PRO A 49 3.79 30.47 19.14
N THR A 50 4.28 29.33 19.62
CA THR A 50 4.98 28.35 18.79
C THR A 50 4.38 26.98 18.99
N ARG A 51 4.19 26.24 17.89
CA ARG A 51 3.76 24.86 17.83
C ARG A 51 4.81 24.02 17.15
N PHE A 52 5.00 22.80 17.65
CA PHE A 52 6.01 21.88 17.15
C PHE A 52 5.36 20.70 16.47
N TRP A 53 5.84 20.37 15.29
CA TRP A 53 5.34 19.30 14.44
C TRP A 53 6.48 18.37 14.05
N ASP A 54 6.19 17.07 13.92
CA ASP A 54 7.17 16.08 13.52
C ASP A 54 6.48 14.93 12.82
N ILE A 55 6.97 14.51 11.66
CA ILE A 55 6.43 13.36 10.94
C ILE A 55 6.61 12.07 11.74
N PHE A 56 7.72 11.98 12.50
CA PHE A 56 8.02 10.80 13.31
C PHE A 56 7.39 10.84 14.71
N GLY A 57 6.87 11.99 15.13
CA GLY A 57 6.20 12.18 16.42
C GLY A 57 7.14 12.25 17.63
N ASP A 58 8.47 12.33 17.43
CA ASP A 58 9.46 12.35 18.49
C ASP A 58 9.62 13.76 19.11
N GLU A 59 9.63 14.80 18.26
CA GLU A 59 9.94 16.20 18.65
C GLU A 59 8.74 17.16 18.46
N GLY A 60 7.54 16.66 18.18
CA GLY A 60 6.36 17.48 17.90
C GLY A 60 5.08 16.66 17.75
N HIS A 61 3.98 17.36 17.47
CA HIS A 61 2.73 16.70 17.12
C HIS A 61 2.93 15.90 15.84
N PRO A 62 2.50 14.63 15.78
CA PRO A 62 2.65 13.82 14.58
C PRO A 62 1.90 14.42 13.38
N VAL A 63 2.59 14.44 12.25
CA VAL A 63 1.98 14.84 10.97
C VAL A 63 1.66 13.57 10.19
N ARG A 64 0.36 13.32 9.96
CA ARG A 64 -0.11 12.17 9.19
C ARG A 64 -1.01 12.61 8.05
N VAL A 65 -1.04 11.80 7.01
CA VAL A 65 -1.97 11.93 5.88
C VAL A 65 -2.55 10.57 5.56
N THR A 66 -3.74 10.51 4.96
CA THR A 66 -4.25 9.24 4.49
C THR A 66 -3.72 8.94 3.08
N VAL A 67 -3.60 7.65 2.75
CA VAL A 67 -3.26 7.22 1.39
C VAL A 67 -4.29 7.74 0.39
N SER A 68 -5.57 7.74 0.77
CA SER A 68 -6.67 8.30 -0.04
C SER A 68 -6.47 9.79 -0.34
N SER A 69 -6.10 10.61 0.66
CA SER A 69 -5.84 12.05 0.48
C SER A 69 -4.62 12.32 -0.39
N MET A 70 -3.58 11.50 -0.27
CA MET A 70 -2.42 11.59 -1.15
C MET A 70 -2.79 11.32 -2.61
N GLY A 71 -3.64 10.33 -2.83
CA GLY A 71 -4.10 9.92 -4.14
C GLY A 71 -3.04 9.20 -4.99
N PRO A 72 -3.49 8.46 -6.02
CA PRO A 72 -2.61 7.60 -6.80
C PRO A 72 -1.58 8.37 -7.63
N THR A 73 -1.94 9.57 -8.11
CA THR A 73 -1.07 10.37 -8.98
C THR A 73 0.15 10.91 -8.24
N LEU A 74 -0.04 11.45 -7.03
CA LEU A 74 1.07 11.94 -6.22
C LEU A 74 1.92 10.78 -5.73
N LEU A 75 1.29 9.74 -5.22
CA LEU A 75 1.97 8.56 -4.72
C LEU A 75 2.81 7.86 -5.82
N ALA A 76 2.29 7.74 -7.04
CA ALA A 76 3.05 7.18 -8.17
C ALA A 76 4.32 7.98 -8.48
N ARG A 77 4.24 9.31 -8.42
CA ARG A 77 5.37 10.20 -8.65
C ARG A 77 6.43 10.08 -7.55
N LEU A 78 5.99 9.99 -6.30
CA LEU A 78 6.85 9.83 -5.15
C LEU A 78 7.62 8.52 -5.16
N LEU A 79 6.93 7.44 -5.48
CA LEU A 79 7.51 6.10 -5.56
C LEU A 79 8.34 5.90 -6.85
N GLY A 80 8.47 6.91 -7.71
CA GLY A 80 9.23 6.83 -8.95
C GLY A 80 8.66 5.80 -9.93
N LEU A 81 7.35 5.59 -9.93
CA LEU A 81 6.70 4.59 -10.78
C LEU A 81 6.69 5.00 -12.24
N THR A 82 6.87 4.03 -13.12
CA THR A 82 6.66 4.22 -14.57
C THR A 82 5.19 4.48 -14.88
N GLU A 83 4.88 5.00 -16.06
CA GLU A 83 3.49 5.25 -16.49
C GLU A 83 2.60 4.00 -16.40
N ILE A 84 3.16 2.83 -16.76
CA ILE A 84 2.44 1.55 -16.67
C ILE A 84 2.13 1.19 -15.22
N GLN A 85 3.10 1.35 -14.32
CA GLN A 85 2.92 1.08 -12.89
C GLN A 85 1.96 2.09 -12.24
N ALA A 86 2.07 3.37 -12.61
CA ALA A 86 1.13 4.41 -12.20
C ALA A 86 -0.30 4.10 -12.64
N GLY A 87 -0.47 3.59 -13.87
CA GLY A 87 -1.76 3.10 -14.37
C GLY A 87 -2.33 1.96 -13.51
N VAL A 88 -1.49 1.00 -13.11
CA VAL A 88 -1.91 -0.10 -12.21
C VAL A 88 -2.27 0.45 -10.82
N LEU A 89 -1.49 1.39 -10.28
CA LEU A 89 -1.81 2.04 -9.00
C LEU A 89 -3.17 2.77 -9.07
N ASN A 90 -3.46 3.48 -10.16
CA ASN A 90 -4.77 4.11 -10.37
C ASN A 90 -5.92 3.08 -10.38
N ILE A 91 -5.70 1.90 -10.99
CA ILE A 91 -6.69 0.81 -10.95
C ILE A 91 -6.92 0.35 -9.51
N VAL A 92 -5.87 0.20 -8.69
CA VAL A 92 -5.97 -0.20 -7.29
C VAL A 92 -6.84 0.78 -6.50
N PHE A 93 -6.61 2.08 -6.64
CA PHE A 93 -7.43 3.12 -6.00
C PHE A 93 -8.88 3.08 -6.50
N ARG A 94 -9.06 2.94 -7.81
CA ARG A 94 -10.41 2.85 -8.40
C ARG A 94 -11.19 1.65 -7.88
N VAL A 95 -10.54 0.48 -7.78
CA VAL A 95 -11.16 -0.73 -7.21
C VAL A 95 -11.50 -0.51 -5.74
N ALA A 96 -10.64 0.16 -4.97
CA ALA A 96 -10.93 0.50 -3.57
C ALA A 96 -12.16 1.41 -3.46
N ASP A 97 -12.22 2.48 -4.26
CA ASP A 97 -13.35 3.43 -4.28
C ASP A 97 -14.66 2.74 -4.69
N ASP A 98 -14.65 1.95 -5.76
CA ASP A 98 -15.84 1.26 -6.28
C ASP A 98 -16.39 0.22 -5.27
N ASN A 99 -15.54 -0.29 -4.37
CA ASN A 99 -15.92 -1.23 -3.30
C ASN A 99 -16.08 -0.55 -1.92
N GLY A 100 -15.90 0.75 -1.81
CA GLY A 100 -16.01 1.50 -0.55
C GLY A 100 -14.94 1.14 0.48
N LEU A 101 -13.76 0.69 0.01
CA LEU A 101 -12.63 0.32 0.85
C LEU A 101 -11.76 1.55 1.13
N LEU A 102 -11.61 1.90 2.39
CA LEU A 102 -10.80 3.05 2.79
C LEU A 102 -9.32 2.70 2.71
N LEU A 103 -8.54 3.61 2.12
CA LEU A 103 -7.08 3.53 2.09
C LEU A 103 -6.53 4.58 3.06
N LEU A 104 -6.33 4.21 4.30
CA LEU A 104 -5.91 5.12 5.37
C LEU A 104 -4.39 5.13 5.52
N ASP A 105 -3.77 3.96 5.48
CA ASP A 105 -2.35 3.77 5.66
C ASP A 105 -1.72 2.83 4.62
N LEU A 106 -0.44 2.52 4.79
CA LEU A 106 0.28 1.66 3.83
C LEU A 106 -0.12 0.19 3.92
N LYS A 107 -0.63 -0.30 5.07
CA LYS A 107 -1.13 -1.67 5.18
C LYS A 107 -2.37 -1.88 4.32
N ASP A 108 -3.24 -0.86 4.24
CA ASP A 108 -4.41 -0.86 3.35
C ASP A 108 -4.01 -0.96 1.89
N LEU A 109 -3.09 -0.08 1.47
CA LEU A 109 -2.61 -0.06 0.10
C LEU A 109 -1.94 -1.37 -0.30
N ARG A 110 -1.16 -1.99 0.60
CA ARG A 110 -0.54 -3.31 0.37
C ARG A 110 -1.59 -4.39 0.20
N SER A 111 -2.59 -4.41 1.07
CA SER A 111 -3.68 -5.38 0.99
C SER A 111 -4.48 -5.24 -0.29
N MET A 112 -4.74 -4.00 -0.71
CA MET A 112 -5.39 -3.73 -1.99
C MET A 112 -4.53 -4.15 -3.19
N LEU A 113 -3.22 -3.89 -3.17
CA LEU A 113 -2.30 -4.35 -4.20
C LEU A 113 -2.28 -5.88 -4.31
N GLN A 114 -2.27 -6.57 -3.16
CA GLN A 114 -2.35 -8.03 -3.10
C GLN A 114 -3.68 -8.52 -3.67
N TYR A 115 -4.79 -7.96 -3.21
CA TYR A 115 -6.13 -8.31 -3.66
C TYR A 115 -6.31 -8.13 -5.17
N VAL A 116 -5.88 -6.99 -5.72
CA VAL A 116 -5.93 -6.72 -7.16
C VAL A 116 -4.99 -7.66 -7.93
N GLY A 117 -3.83 -7.98 -7.36
CA GLY A 117 -2.88 -8.92 -7.93
C GLY A 117 -3.41 -10.36 -8.02
N ASP A 118 -4.06 -10.84 -6.96
CA ASP A 118 -4.63 -12.19 -6.89
C ASP A 118 -5.84 -12.35 -7.81
N ASN A 119 -6.64 -11.28 -7.96
CA ASN A 119 -7.84 -11.25 -8.79
C ASN A 119 -7.62 -10.55 -10.15
N ARG A 120 -6.36 -10.43 -10.62
CA ARG A 120 -5.98 -9.67 -11.82
C ARG A 120 -6.79 -9.99 -13.08
N THR A 121 -7.20 -11.25 -13.26
CA THR A 121 -7.96 -11.68 -14.46
C THR A 121 -9.33 -10.98 -14.51
N GLU A 122 -9.97 -10.80 -13.39
CA GLU A 122 -11.25 -10.10 -13.28
C GLU A 122 -11.07 -8.61 -13.55
N PHE A 123 -10.09 -8.00 -12.86
CA PHE A 123 -9.84 -6.56 -12.96
C PHE A 123 -9.28 -6.14 -14.32
N THR A 124 -8.50 -7.01 -15.00
CA THR A 124 -8.01 -6.73 -16.35
C THR A 124 -9.17 -6.53 -17.34
N THR A 125 -10.26 -7.27 -17.18
CA THR A 125 -11.42 -7.16 -18.07
C THR A 125 -12.21 -5.86 -17.81
N ALA A 126 -12.30 -5.43 -16.54
CA ALA A 126 -13.09 -4.27 -16.15
C ALA A 126 -12.33 -2.94 -16.24
N TYR A 127 -11.04 -2.93 -15.91
CA TYR A 127 -10.27 -1.70 -15.73
C TYR A 127 -9.01 -1.61 -16.61
N GLY A 128 -8.62 -2.68 -17.27
CA GLY A 128 -7.43 -2.73 -18.11
C GLY A 128 -6.35 -3.66 -17.57
N ASN A 129 -5.22 -3.74 -18.28
CA ASN A 129 -4.18 -4.72 -18.00
C ASN A 129 -3.49 -4.51 -16.64
N VAL A 130 -3.60 -5.50 -15.76
CA VAL A 130 -2.91 -5.56 -14.47
C VAL A 130 -1.86 -6.68 -14.51
N SER A 131 -0.57 -6.31 -14.59
CA SER A 131 0.51 -7.28 -14.61
C SER A 131 1.05 -7.57 -13.20
N ALA A 132 1.38 -8.84 -12.93
CA ALA A 132 2.04 -9.23 -11.68
C ALA A 132 3.41 -8.51 -11.50
N ALA A 133 4.10 -8.23 -12.60
CA ALA A 133 5.37 -7.50 -12.58
C ALA A 133 5.19 -6.06 -12.08
N SER A 134 4.11 -5.36 -12.49
CA SER A 134 3.78 -4.02 -12.03
C SER A 134 3.40 -4.01 -10.55
N ILE A 135 2.54 -4.94 -10.11
CA ILE A 135 2.19 -5.09 -8.68
C ILE A 135 3.45 -5.30 -7.84
N GLY A 136 4.32 -6.24 -8.21
CA GLY A 136 5.58 -6.49 -7.49
C GLY A 136 6.55 -5.30 -7.50
N ALA A 137 6.56 -4.48 -8.56
CA ALA A 137 7.36 -3.26 -8.60
C ALA A 137 6.83 -2.20 -7.62
N ILE A 138 5.52 -1.99 -7.57
CA ILE A 138 4.88 -1.06 -6.64
C ILE A 138 5.13 -1.50 -5.19
N GLN A 139 4.94 -2.79 -4.89
CA GLN A 139 5.20 -3.34 -3.54
C GLN A 139 6.66 -3.12 -3.10
N ARG A 140 7.65 -3.30 -3.99
CA ARG A 140 9.05 -3.04 -3.66
C ARG A 140 9.33 -1.56 -3.40
N ALA A 141 8.71 -0.66 -4.17
CA ALA A 141 8.83 0.77 -3.96
C ALA A 141 8.22 1.20 -2.61
N LEU A 142 7.07 0.63 -2.23
CA LEU A 142 6.45 0.85 -0.92
C LEU A 142 7.35 0.34 0.21
N LEU A 143 7.93 -0.85 0.07
CA LEU A 143 8.83 -1.40 1.08
C LEU A 143 10.08 -0.52 1.29
N ALA A 144 10.64 0.04 0.21
CA ALA A 144 11.76 0.98 0.32
C ALA A 144 11.34 2.27 1.05
N PHE A 145 10.16 2.80 0.75
CA PHE A 145 9.60 3.98 1.40
C PHE A 145 9.33 3.77 2.91
N GLU A 146 8.81 2.61 3.28
CA GLU A 146 8.63 2.21 4.69
C GLU A 146 9.97 2.11 5.42
N GLY A 147 11.01 1.61 4.76
CA GLY A 147 12.37 1.55 5.31
C GLY A 147 12.95 2.93 5.66
N GLU A 148 12.46 4.00 5.04
CA GLU A 148 12.79 5.39 5.38
C GLU A 148 11.88 5.96 6.51
N GLY A 149 10.96 5.18 7.06
CA GLY A 149 9.99 5.62 8.08
C GLY A 149 8.70 6.20 7.50
N GLY A 150 8.43 5.98 6.22
CA GLY A 150 7.24 6.47 5.53
C GLY A 150 5.93 5.93 6.09
N GLU A 151 5.97 4.81 6.80
CA GLU A 151 4.79 4.24 7.48
C GLU A 151 4.23 5.18 8.56
N LEU A 152 5.08 5.98 9.23
CA LEU A 152 4.66 6.91 10.28
C LEU A 152 3.96 8.14 9.70
N PHE A 153 4.20 8.42 8.42
CA PHE A 153 3.58 9.54 7.73
C PHE A 153 2.15 9.23 7.26
N PHE A 154 1.83 7.95 7.01
CA PHE A 154 0.49 7.56 6.57
C PHE A 154 -0.37 7.04 7.72
N GLY A 155 -1.60 7.57 7.83
CA GLY A 155 -2.58 7.17 8.84
C GLY A 155 -3.50 8.29 9.28
N GLU A 156 -4.26 8.02 10.33
CA GLU A 156 -5.18 8.96 10.97
C GLU A 156 -4.74 9.30 12.41
N PRO A 157 -5.15 10.45 12.96
CA PRO A 157 -5.88 11.51 12.29
C PRO A 157 -5.01 12.25 11.27
N GLU A 158 -5.63 12.56 10.12
CA GLU A 158 -4.98 13.35 9.07
C GLU A 158 -4.81 14.79 9.51
N LEU A 159 -3.66 15.41 9.16
CA LEU A 159 -3.42 16.82 9.41
C LEU A 159 -4.38 17.70 8.59
N ASP A 160 -5.12 18.55 9.25
CA ASP A 160 -5.82 19.65 8.60
C ASP A 160 -4.89 20.87 8.48
N ILE A 161 -4.51 21.23 7.27
CA ILE A 161 -3.61 22.37 7.02
C ILE A 161 -4.14 23.69 7.62
N ARG A 162 -5.45 23.81 7.84
CA ARG A 162 -6.07 24.98 8.48
C ARG A 162 -5.69 25.12 9.95
N ASP A 163 -5.29 24.04 10.61
CA ASP A 163 -4.81 24.09 12.00
C ASP A 163 -3.50 24.85 12.14
N TRP A 164 -2.71 24.93 11.05
CA TRP A 164 -1.53 25.79 11.01
C TRP A 164 -1.85 27.27 10.81
N MET A 165 -3.08 27.59 10.41
CA MET A 165 -3.51 28.97 10.12
C MET A 165 -4.17 29.66 11.32
N ARG A 166 -3.98 29.11 12.52
CA ARG A 166 -4.60 29.68 13.74
C ARG A 166 -3.77 30.80 14.36
N THR A 167 -4.45 31.60 15.14
CA THR A 167 -3.86 32.64 15.99
C THR A 167 -4.04 32.27 17.46
N ASP A 168 -3.19 32.82 18.34
CA ASP A 168 -3.34 32.69 19.78
C ASP A 168 -4.47 33.61 20.32
N VAL A 169 -4.68 33.59 21.63
CA VAL A 169 -5.71 34.38 22.31
C VAL A 169 -5.51 35.90 22.20
N ASP A 170 -4.26 36.33 21.96
CA ASP A 170 -3.89 37.73 21.77
C ASP A 170 -3.97 38.15 20.29
N GLY A 171 -4.40 37.24 19.39
CA GLY A 171 -4.50 37.48 17.95
C GLY A 171 -3.17 37.38 17.21
N ARG A 172 -2.10 36.86 17.83
CA ARG A 172 -0.81 36.65 17.18
C ARG A 172 -0.85 35.32 16.40
N GLY A 173 -0.26 35.31 15.19
CA GLY A 173 -0.16 34.13 14.40
C GLY A 173 0.76 33.08 15.03
N TYR A 174 0.33 31.81 15.10
CA TYR A 174 1.21 30.74 15.54
C TYR A 174 2.39 30.54 14.59
N ILE A 175 3.55 30.27 15.16
CA ILE A 175 4.75 29.83 14.44
C ILE A 175 4.79 28.31 14.52
N ASN A 176 4.46 27.66 13.41
CA ASN A 176 4.48 26.21 13.29
C ASN A 176 5.87 25.76 12.84
N ILE A 177 6.59 25.06 13.69
CA ILE A 177 7.93 24.56 13.44
C ILE A 177 7.86 23.06 13.19
N LEU A 178 8.22 22.62 11.98
CA LEU A 178 8.39 21.20 11.65
C LEU A 178 9.83 20.79 11.97
N SER A 179 10.01 19.86 12.90
CA SER A 179 11.29 19.22 13.11
C SER A 179 11.69 18.42 11.88
N SER A 180 12.80 18.81 11.26
CA SER A 180 13.29 18.20 10.03
C SER A 180 14.67 17.56 10.19
N LYS A 181 15.19 17.48 11.42
CA LYS A 181 16.52 16.91 11.70
C LYS A 181 16.67 15.46 11.24
N ARG A 182 15.69 14.64 11.55
CA ARG A 182 15.64 13.23 11.10
C ARG A 182 15.09 13.13 9.69
N LEU A 183 14.14 13.97 9.34
CA LEU A 183 13.44 13.96 8.06
C LEU A 183 14.38 14.19 6.88
N ILE A 184 15.44 14.98 7.05
CA ILE A 184 16.45 15.21 6.02
C ILE A 184 17.25 13.96 5.66
N GLN A 185 17.33 12.98 6.57
CA GLN A 185 17.95 11.68 6.33
C GLN A 185 17.04 10.72 5.57
N SER A 186 15.79 11.09 5.35
CA SER A 186 14.76 10.36 4.61
C SER A 186 14.22 11.23 3.46
N PRO A 187 15.00 11.44 2.39
CA PRO A 187 14.66 12.40 1.33
C PRO A 187 13.32 12.10 0.66
N THR A 188 12.98 10.82 0.52
CA THR A 188 11.72 10.40 -0.09
C THR A 188 10.53 10.81 0.79
N VAL A 189 10.61 10.61 2.11
CA VAL A 189 9.55 11.02 3.06
C VAL A 189 9.44 12.55 3.09
N TYR A 190 10.57 13.27 3.11
CA TYR A 190 10.56 14.73 3.07
C TYR A 190 9.93 15.28 1.78
N GLY A 191 10.33 14.74 0.65
CA GLY A 191 9.74 15.09 -0.64
C GLY A 191 8.24 14.77 -0.72
N THR A 192 7.83 13.67 -0.11
CA THR A 192 6.42 13.24 0.01
C THR A 192 5.60 14.26 0.78
N PHE A 193 6.05 14.58 1.98
CA PHE A 193 5.41 15.58 2.83
C PHE A 193 5.26 16.93 2.12
N LEU A 194 6.32 17.43 1.52
CA LEU A 194 6.30 18.72 0.83
C LEU A 194 5.35 18.73 -0.37
N LEU A 195 5.37 17.67 -1.16
CA LEU A 195 4.51 17.57 -2.33
C LEU A 195 3.02 17.50 -1.92
N TRP A 196 2.71 16.74 -0.87
CA TRP A 196 1.38 16.69 -0.29
C TRP A 196 0.96 18.07 0.24
N MET A 197 1.78 18.68 1.10
CA MET A 197 1.51 19.98 1.73
C MET A 197 1.24 21.07 0.69
N LEU A 198 2.09 21.16 -0.32
CA LEU A 198 1.92 22.16 -1.39
C LEU A 198 0.66 21.88 -2.23
N THR A 199 0.27 20.61 -2.38
CA THR A 199 -0.95 20.23 -3.08
C THR A 199 -2.17 20.60 -2.23
N GLU A 200 -2.18 20.26 -0.96
CA GLU A 200 -3.26 20.62 -0.01
C GLU A 200 -3.48 22.13 0.07
N LEU A 201 -2.39 22.90 0.18
CA LEU A 201 -2.48 24.36 0.15
C LEU A 201 -3.12 24.88 -1.13
N PHE A 202 -2.76 24.29 -2.26
CA PHE A 202 -3.26 24.71 -3.55
C PHE A 202 -4.72 24.30 -3.79
N GLU A 203 -5.12 23.12 -3.35
CA GLU A 203 -6.44 22.56 -3.61
C GLU A 203 -7.49 23.02 -2.60
N ARG A 204 -7.14 23.05 -1.31
CA ARG A 204 -8.11 23.36 -0.24
C ARG A 204 -8.30 24.85 0.05
N LEU A 205 -7.30 25.69 -0.22
CA LEU A 205 -7.46 27.10 0.03
C LEU A 205 -8.25 27.78 -1.11
N PRO A 206 -9.30 28.57 -0.78
CA PRO A 206 -10.02 29.35 -1.78
C PRO A 206 -9.15 30.49 -2.31
N GLU A 207 -9.39 30.91 -3.52
CA GLU A 207 -8.84 32.14 -4.05
C GLU A 207 -9.45 33.35 -3.32
N VAL A 208 -8.59 34.26 -2.87
CA VAL A 208 -9.00 35.41 -2.04
C VAL A 208 -8.58 36.75 -2.62
N GLY A 209 -7.86 36.73 -3.75
CA GLY A 209 -7.32 37.94 -4.36
C GLY A 209 -6.22 38.59 -3.52
N ASP A 210 -6.07 39.91 -3.62
CA ASP A 210 -5.07 40.68 -2.91
C ASP A 210 -5.62 41.11 -1.53
N LEU A 211 -5.07 40.47 -0.50
CA LEU A 211 -5.38 40.80 0.89
C LEU A 211 -4.39 41.84 1.42
N GLU A 212 -4.80 42.66 2.44
CA GLU A 212 -3.88 43.57 3.13
C GLU A 212 -2.70 42.85 3.78
N LYS A 213 -2.93 41.64 4.28
CA LYS A 213 -1.90 40.76 4.85
C LYS A 213 -2.12 39.31 4.41
N PRO A 214 -1.05 38.52 4.30
CA PRO A 214 -1.19 37.13 3.97
C PRO A 214 -1.96 36.36 5.04
N ARG A 215 -2.61 35.26 4.61
CA ARG A 215 -3.25 34.32 5.55
C ARG A 215 -2.24 33.47 6.29
N MET A 216 -1.12 33.17 5.63
CA MET A 216 -0.03 32.33 6.16
C MET A 216 1.23 32.57 5.37
N ILE A 217 2.38 32.37 6.02
CA ILE A 217 3.71 32.44 5.40
C ILE A 217 4.43 31.10 5.59
N PHE A 218 5.05 30.62 4.53
CA PHE A 218 5.92 29.46 4.55
C PHE A 218 7.37 29.85 4.38
N PHE A 219 8.24 29.39 5.27
CA PHE A 219 9.68 29.51 5.16
C PHE A 219 10.29 28.14 4.92
N PHE A 220 10.98 27.98 3.81
CA PHE A 220 11.76 26.82 3.50
C PHE A 220 13.24 27.14 3.73
N ASP A 221 13.73 26.72 4.90
CA ASP A 221 15.16 26.83 5.20
C ASP A 221 15.93 25.75 4.46
N GLU A 222 17.22 26.04 4.17
CA GLU A 222 18.09 25.18 3.36
C GLU A 222 17.42 24.72 2.04
N ALA A 223 16.81 25.68 1.33
CA ALA A 223 15.98 25.41 0.15
C ALA A 223 16.67 24.60 -0.95
N HIS A 224 18.01 24.53 -0.94
CA HIS A 224 18.75 23.66 -1.85
C HIS A 224 18.31 22.19 -1.74
N LEU A 225 17.90 21.73 -0.56
CA LEU A 225 17.44 20.37 -0.31
C LEU A 225 16.11 20.04 -1.00
N LEU A 226 15.33 21.07 -1.32
CA LEU A 226 14.08 20.91 -2.10
C LEU A 226 14.34 20.65 -3.58
N PHE A 227 15.53 21.00 -4.06
CA PHE A 227 15.86 21.00 -5.48
C PHE A 227 17.00 20.04 -5.83
N SER A 228 17.94 19.81 -4.89
CA SER A 228 19.02 18.84 -5.04
C SER A 228 18.45 17.43 -4.94
N ASP A 229 18.67 16.62 -5.95
CA ASP A 229 18.21 15.22 -6.03
C ASP A 229 16.69 15.02 -5.95
N ALA A 230 15.92 16.12 -5.99
CA ALA A 230 14.47 16.08 -5.92
C ALA A 230 13.86 15.47 -7.19
N PRO A 231 12.80 14.67 -7.09
CA PRO A 231 12.06 14.22 -8.26
C PRO A 231 11.57 15.41 -9.10
N LYS A 232 11.72 15.32 -10.42
CA LYS A 232 11.27 16.40 -11.34
C LYS A 232 9.83 16.85 -11.08
N ALA A 233 8.98 15.92 -10.66
CA ALA A 233 7.60 16.20 -10.33
C ALA A 233 7.44 17.15 -9.13
N LEU A 234 8.28 17.01 -8.09
CA LEU A 234 8.29 17.94 -6.94
C LEU A 234 8.71 19.34 -7.40
N VAL A 235 9.80 19.45 -8.15
CA VAL A 235 10.25 20.76 -8.68
C VAL A 235 9.17 21.44 -9.52
N GLN A 236 8.53 20.70 -10.43
CA GLN A 236 7.42 21.20 -11.25
C GLN A 236 6.24 21.68 -10.39
N LYS A 237 5.88 20.92 -9.35
CA LYS A 237 4.79 21.31 -8.43
C LYS A 237 5.16 22.57 -7.64
N ILE A 238 6.40 22.68 -7.16
CA ILE A 238 6.89 23.90 -6.48
C ILE A 238 6.75 25.10 -7.41
N VAL A 239 7.23 25.01 -8.66
CA VAL A 239 7.11 26.09 -9.66
C VAL A 239 5.63 26.46 -9.88
N GLN A 240 4.76 25.47 -10.04
CA GLN A 240 3.33 25.71 -10.23
C GLN A 240 2.71 26.42 -9.03
N VAL A 241 3.00 25.93 -7.81
CA VAL A 241 2.43 26.49 -6.56
C VAL A 241 2.95 27.90 -6.35
N VAL A 242 4.26 28.14 -6.48
CA VAL A 242 4.85 29.47 -6.29
C VAL A 242 4.24 30.52 -7.24
N LYS A 243 3.89 30.13 -8.48
CA LYS A 243 3.20 31.01 -9.45
C LYS A 243 1.81 31.44 -9.00
N LEU A 244 1.09 30.57 -8.32
CA LEU A 244 -0.35 30.71 -8.12
C LEU A 244 -0.76 30.92 -6.65
N ILE A 245 0.11 30.57 -5.69
CA ILE A 245 -0.24 30.52 -4.27
C ILE A 245 -0.57 31.90 -3.69
N ARG A 246 -0.07 32.97 -4.31
CA ARG A 246 -0.39 34.34 -3.94
C ARG A 246 -1.90 34.62 -4.00
N SER A 247 -2.60 34.10 -5.05
CA SER A 247 -4.05 34.28 -5.17
C SER A 247 -4.84 33.65 -4.03
N LYS A 248 -4.21 32.74 -3.29
CA LYS A 248 -4.78 32.09 -2.10
C LYS A 248 -4.38 32.77 -0.78
N GLY A 249 -3.68 33.90 -0.88
CA GLY A 249 -3.23 34.70 0.27
C GLY A 249 -2.06 34.09 1.03
N VAL A 250 -1.26 33.23 0.41
CA VAL A 250 -0.10 32.58 1.05
C VAL A 250 1.20 33.15 0.50
N GLY A 251 2.13 33.49 1.41
CA GLY A 251 3.48 33.89 1.07
C GLY A 251 4.47 32.75 1.22
N VAL A 252 5.48 32.70 0.35
CA VAL A 252 6.51 31.69 0.39
C VAL A 252 7.89 32.35 0.38
N TYR A 253 8.75 31.93 1.29
CA TYR A 253 10.14 32.35 1.41
C TYR A 253 11.06 31.14 1.25
N PHE A 254 12.05 31.27 0.37
CA PHE A 254 13.13 30.30 0.25
C PHE A 254 14.40 30.88 0.82
N ILE A 255 15.05 30.14 1.70
CA ILE A 255 16.31 30.50 2.33
C ILE A 255 17.36 29.50 1.88
N SER A 256 18.47 30.00 1.33
CA SER A 256 19.57 29.17 0.84
C SER A 256 20.90 29.86 1.04
N GLN A 257 21.96 29.07 1.12
CA GLN A 257 23.33 29.56 1.26
C GLN A 257 23.90 30.11 -0.06
N SER A 258 23.35 29.68 -1.18
CA SER A 258 23.76 30.16 -2.48
C SER A 258 22.56 30.47 -3.39
N PRO A 259 22.58 31.60 -4.12
CA PRO A 259 21.54 31.92 -5.09
C PRO A 259 21.40 30.88 -6.22
N SER A 260 22.46 30.12 -6.52
CA SER A 260 22.47 29.10 -7.56
C SER A 260 21.74 27.80 -7.17
N ASP A 261 21.41 27.64 -5.90
CA ASP A 261 20.76 26.43 -5.40
C ASP A 261 19.28 26.33 -5.82
N ILE A 262 18.68 27.48 -6.13
CA ILE A 262 17.28 27.57 -6.52
C ILE A 262 17.18 27.58 -8.05
N PRO A 263 16.39 26.69 -8.67
CA PRO A 263 16.20 26.66 -10.12
C PRO A 263 15.71 28.00 -10.69
N ASN A 264 16.20 28.36 -11.87
CA ASN A 264 15.84 29.61 -12.52
C ASN A 264 14.34 29.82 -12.71
N ASP A 265 13.59 28.73 -12.97
CA ASP A 265 12.13 28.77 -13.14
C ASP A 265 11.41 29.19 -11.85
N VAL A 266 11.98 28.84 -10.68
CA VAL A 266 11.49 29.28 -9.36
C VAL A 266 11.94 30.70 -9.08
N LEU A 267 13.24 31.00 -9.28
CA LEU A 267 13.80 32.35 -9.09
C LEU A 267 13.06 33.41 -9.89
N ALA A 268 12.62 33.09 -11.10
CA ALA A 268 11.85 33.99 -11.95
C ALA A 268 10.48 34.38 -11.36
N GLN A 269 9.98 33.63 -10.38
CA GLN A 269 8.72 33.93 -9.66
C GLN A 269 8.98 34.70 -8.35
N LEU A 270 10.22 34.73 -7.88
CA LEU A 270 10.62 35.34 -6.61
C LEU A 270 11.19 36.74 -6.87
N SER A 271 10.33 37.73 -6.84
CA SER A 271 10.72 39.11 -7.17
C SER A 271 11.22 39.90 -5.96
N ASN A 272 10.85 39.51 -4.73
CA ASN A 272 11.38 40.10 -3.50
C ASN A 272 12.67 39.37 -3.10
N ARG A 273 13.71 40.13 -2.77
CA ARG A 273 15.04 39.57 -2.49
C ARG A 273 15.68 40.20 -1.27
N VAL A 274 16.27 39.37 -0.43
CA VAL A 274 17.10 39.74 0.72
C VAL A 274 18.39 38.97 0.60
N GLN A 275 19.52 39.66 0.35
CA GLN A 275 20.83 39.07 0.17
C GLN A 275 21.76 39.47 1.30
N HIS A 276 22.17 38.49 2.10
CA HIS A 276 23.22 38.66 3.10
C HIS A 276 24.60 38.56 2.49
N ALA A 277 25.65 38.80 3.27
CA ALA A 277 27.03 38.75 2.83
C ALA A 277 27.37 37.41 2.17
N LEU A 278 28.00 37.46 1.03
CA LEU A 278 28.71 36.32 0.44
C LEU A 278 30.22 36.64 0.43
N ARG A 279 31.01 35.69 0.88
CA ARG A 279 32.46 35.78 0.78
C ARG A 279 32.92 34.91 -0.39
N ALA A 280 33.71 35.46 -1.29
CA ALA A 280 34.10 34.80 -2.53
C ALA A 280 35.62 34.74 -2.64
N TYR A 281 36.19 33.59 -2.35
CA TYR A 281 37.61 33.31 -2.42
C TYR A 281 38.00 32.49 -3.67
N THR A 282 37.06 31.75 -4.22
CA THR A 282 37.26 30.90 -5.40
C THR A 282 36.56 31.49 -6.63
N PRO A 283 37.00 31.14 -7.86
CA PRO A 283 36.34 31.57 -9.09
C PRO A 283 34.84 31.17 -9.15
N ALA A 284 34.48 30.01 -8.58
CA ALA A 284 33.08 29.56 -8.51
C ALA A 284 32.23 30.46 -7.60
N GLU A 285 32.75 30.81 -6.41
CA GLU A 285 32.11 31.73 -5.48
C GLU A 285 31.95 33.12 -6.06
N GLN A 286 32.99 33.64 -6.74
CA GLN A 286 32.94 34.94 -7.43
C GLN A 286 31.87 34.95 -8.54
N LYS A 287 31.68 33.81 -9.25
CA LYS A 287 30.60 33.67 -10.21
C LYS A 287 29.22 33.70 -9.53
N ALA A 288 29.08 33.08 -8.36
CA ALA A 288 27.83 33.11 -7.57
C ALA A 288 27.51 34.53 -7.07
N VAL A 289 28.50 35.28 -6.58
CA VAL A 289 28.33 36.70 -6.18
C VAL A 289 27.88 37.55 -7.35
N ARG A 290 28.52 37.40 -8.54
CA ARG A 290 28.12 38.13 -9.75
C ARG A 290 26.69 37.77 -10.18
N ALA A 291 26.31 36.49 -10.12
CA ALA A 291 24.96 36.07 -10.41
C ALA A 291 23.92 36.67 -9.43
N ALA A 292 24.26 36.71 -8.13
CA ALA A 292 23.44 37.37 -7.12
C ALA A 292 23.29 38.87 -7.39
N ALA A 293 24.38 39.56 -7.66
CA ALA A 293 24.41 41.01 -7.94
C ALA A 293 23.59 41.35 -9.20
N SER A 294 23.77 40.58 -10.29
CA SER A 294 23.05 40.80 -11.55
C SER A 294 21.53 40.59 -11.45
N ALA A 295 21.08 39.90 -10.42
CA ALA A 295 19.67 39.67 -10.17
C ALA A 295 18.92 40.86 -9.51
N PHE A 296 19.66 41.88 -9.09
CA PHE A 296 19.12 43.13 -8.54
C PHE A 296 19.00 44.22 -9.60
N ARG A 297 18.01 45.10 -9.41
CA ARG A 297 17.95 46.36 -10.15
C ARG A 297 19.04 47.29 -9.60
N VAL A 298 19.94 47.71 -10.46
CA VAL A 298 21.14 48.48 -10.12
C VAL A 298 20.81 49.75 -9.37
N ASN A 299 21.57 50.04 -8.29
CA ASN A 299 21.59 51.31 -7.59
C ASN A 299 22.87 52.08 -8.05
N PRO A 300 22.75 53.30 -8.59
CA PRO A 300 23.91 54.05 -9.04
C PRO A 300 24.80 54.53 -7.90
N ALA A 301 24.36 54.47 -6.63
CA ALA A 301 25.10 54.93 -5.48
C ALA A 301 26.25 54.00 -5.03
N PHE A 302 26.23 52.71 -5.44
CA PHE A 302 27.23 51.71 -5.07
C PHE A 302 27.27 50.56 -6.04
N ASP A 303 28.43 49.89 -6.10
CA ASP A 303 28.57 48.65 -6.83
C ASP A 303 27.99 47.49 -6.04
N THR A 304 27.04 46.78 -6.65
CA THR A 304 26.26 45.73 -5.95
C THR A 304 27.12 44.50 -5.63
N GLU A 305 28.04 44.12 -6.50
CA GLU A 305 28.95 42.97 -6.31
C GLU A 305 29.87 43.22 -5.11
N THR A 306 30.50 44.39 -5.09
CA THR A 306 31.36 44.83 -3.99
C THR A 306 30.56 44.93 -2.66
N ALA A 307 29.37 45.53 -2.72
CA ALA A 307 28.55 45.68 -1.55
C ALA A 307 28.17 44.31 -0.91
N ILE A 308 27.82 43.29 -1.71
CA ILE A 308 27.50 41.92 -1.19
C ILE A 308 28.70 41.36 -0.41
N MET A 309 29.90 41.54 -0.89
CA MET A 309 31.13 41.03 -0.25
C MET A 309 31.48 41.80 1.03
N GLU A 310 31.09 43.05 1.15
CA GLU A 310 31.41 43.94 2.27
C GLU A 310 30.36 43.98 3.37
N LEU A 311 29.17 43.42 3.16
CA LEU A 311 28.10 43.39 4.18
C LEU A 311 28.61 42.84 5.52
N GLY A 312 28.28 43.51 6.59
CA GLY A 312 28.54 43.08 7.95
C GLY A 312 27.46 42.10 8.50
N VAL A 313 27.70 41.62 9.71
CA VAL A 313 26.72 40.81 10.44
C VAL A 313 25.43 41.60 10.65
N GLY A 314 24.31 41.02 10.21
CA GLY A 314 22.99 41.64 10.31
C GLY A 314 22.79 42.81 9.35
N GLU A 315 23.54 42.83 8.23
CA GLU A 315 23.26 43.69 7.09
C GLU A 315 22.80 42.85 5.91
N ALA A 316 22.06 43.44 5.01
CA ALA A 316 21.58 42.83 3.81
C ALA A 316 21.40 43.84 2.68
N LEU A 317 21.49 43.38 1.44
CA LEU A 317 20.91 44.08 0.30
C LEU A 317 19.47 43.63 0.12
N VAL A 318 18.56 44.58 -0.06
CA VAL A 318 17.13 44.30 -0.21
C VAL A 318 16.59 44.92 -1.50
N SER A 319 15.68 44.25 -2.15
CA SER A 319 14.89 44.75 -3.27
C SER A 319 13.49 44.14 -3.16
N PHE A 320 12.50 45.02 -2.97
CA PHE A 320 11.10 44.61 -2.88
C PHE A 320 10.31 45.20 -4.05
N LEU A 321 9.20 44.54 -4.38
CA LEU A 321 8.26 45.06 -5.36
C LEU A 321 7.57 46.30 -4.85
N ASP A 322 7.39 47.26 -5.74
CA ASP A 322 6.50 48.42 -5.50
C ASP A 322 5.02 48.01 -5.69
N GLU A 323 4.12 48.99 -5.47
CA GLU A 323 2.65 48.79 -5.65
C GLU A 323 2.25 48.37 -7.06
N LYS A 324 3.11 48.60 -8.07
CA LYS A 324 2.91 48.23 -9.47
C LYS A 324 3.54 46.89 -9.83
N GLY A 325 4.13 46.21 -8.82
CA GLY A 325 4.83 44.94 -9.04
C GLY A 325 6.19 45.08 -9.73
N VAL A 326 6.79 46.28 -9.71
CA VAL A 326 8.11 46.52 -10.28
C VAL A 326 9.18 46.37 -9.20
N PRO A 327 10.26 45.59 -9.42
CA PRO A 327 11.35 45.48 -8.46
C PRO A 327 12.01 46.86 -8.20
N GLY A 328 12.08 47.24 -6.94
CA GLY A 328 12.78 48.45 -6.47
C GLY A 328 14.30 48.36 -6.77
N ILE A 329 14.96 49.50 -6.80
CA ILE A 329 16.44 49.53 -6.84
C ILE A 329 16.99 48.91 -5.55
N VAL A 330 18.12 48.20 -5.68
CA VAL A 330 18.76 47.54 -4.54
C VAL A 330 19.18 48.57 -3.48
N GLN A 331 18.89 48.26 -2.22
CA GLN A 331 19.25 49.11 -1.08
C GLN A 331 19.98 48.28 -0.02
N ARG A 332 20.92 48.93 0.68
CA ARG A 332 21.59 48.33 1.83
C ARG A 332 20.69 48.59 3.07
N ALA A 333 20.36 47.55 3.79
CA ALA A 333 19.51 47.56 4.95
C ALA A 333 20.15 46.89 6.16
N ASN A 334 19.78 47.36 7.34
CA ASN A 334 20.14 46.70 8.59
C ASN A 334 18.99 45.80 9.03
N ILE A 335 19.32 44.62 9.46
CA ILE A 335 18.36 43.67 10.00
C ILE A 335 18.22 43.96 11.51
N LEU A 336 16.99 44.17 11.97
CA LEU A 336 16.70 44.41 13.37
C LEU A 336 17.09 43.21 14.26
N PRO A 337 17.48 43.46 15.53
CA PRO A 337 17.79 42.39 16.45
C PRO A 337 16.54 41.55 16.73
N PRO A 338 16.68 40.21 16.86
CA PRO A 338 15.56 39.32 17.17
C PRO A 338 15.09 39.56 18.62
N GLN A 339 13.78 39.53 18.83
CA GLN A 339 13.18 39.67 20.17
C GLN A 339 13.13 38.34 20.92
N SER A 340 13.11 37.23 20.19
CA SER A 340 13.12 35.88 20.75
C SER A 340 14.55 35.34 20.92
N LEU A 341 14.67 34.23 21.63
CA LEU A 341 15.93 33.52 21.80
C LEU A 341 16.51 33.08 20.45
N MET A 342 17.78 33.38 20.22
CA MET A 342 18.55 32.84 19.11
C MET A 342 19.11 31.46 19.50
N GLY A 343 18.95 30.49 18.63
CA GLY A 343 19.34 29.10 18.86
C GLY A 343 18.22 28.25 19.50
N PRO A 344 18.53 27.06 19.94
CA PRO A 344 17.51 26.12 20.43
C PRO A 344 16.98 26.52 21.81
N ALA A 345 15.68 26.28 22.01
CA ALA A 345 15.06 26.36 23.33
C ALA A 345 15.46 25.14 24.18
N GLU A 346 15.25 25.23 25.49
CA GLU A 346 15.42 24.08 26.37
C GLU A 346 14.41 22.97 26.01
N GLU A 347 14.88 21.74 25.90
CA GLU A 347 14.05 20.59 25.51
C GLU A 347 12.80 20.44 26.40
N ARG A 348 12.95 20.64 27.72
CA ARG A 348 11.83 20.61 28.66
C ARG A 348 10.77 21.65 28.34
N ARG A 349 11.17 22.82 27.85
CA ARG A 349 10.25 23.87 27.46
C ARG A 349 9.46 23.48 26.21
N VAL A 350 10.14 22.94 25.22
CA VAL A 350 9.52 22.42 23.99
C VAL A 350 8.51 21.33 24.32
N GLN A 351 8.91 20.33 25.12
CA GLN A 351 8.03 19.24 25.54
C GLN A 351 6.81 19.74 26.32
N SER A 352 7.01 20.72 27.22
CA SER A 352 5.89 21.32 27.95
C SER A 352 4.88 22.02 27.03
N LEU A 353 5.35 22.66 25.97
CA LEU A 353 4.49 23.30 24.98
C LEU A 353 3.71 22.27 24.15
N ILE A 354 4.36 21.20 23.72
CA ILE A 354 3.71 20.12 22.98
C ILE A 354 2.57 19.51 23.81
N VAL A 355 2.86 19.10 25.06
CA VAL A 355 1.88 18.42 25.91
C VAL A 355 0.72 19.34 26.33
N SER A 356 0.96 20.65 26.45
CA SER A 356 -0.08 21.63 26.82
C SER A 356 -0.89 22.17 25.65
N ASP A 357 -0.53 21.85 24.42
CA ASP A 357 -1.25 22.31 23.22
C ASP A 357 -2.55 21.50 23.02
N GLU A 358 -3.60 22.17 22.57
CA GLU A 358 -4.89 21.55 22.21
C GLU A 358 -4.74 20.44 21.14
N PHE A 359 -3.73 20.54 20.28
CA PHE A 359 -3.46 19.58 19.22
C PHE A 359 -2.80 18.31 19.70
N ASP A 360 -2.27 18.27 20.91
CA ASP A 360 -1.77 17.05 21.50
C ASP A 360 -2.87 15.99 21.62
N ILE A 361 -4.04 16.39 22.09
CA ILE A 361 -5.21 15.51 22.18
C ILE A 361 -5.65 15.03 20.77
N LYS A 362 -5.56 15.92 19.77
CA LYS A 362 -6.04 15.62 18.42
C LYS A 362 -5.11 14.70 17.64
N TYR A 363 -3.79 14.89 17.76
CA TYR A 363 -2.82 14.29 16.85
C TYR A 363 -1.88 13.28 17.48
N ARG A 364 -1.74 13.22 18.81
CA ARG A 364 -0.77 12.34 19.49
C ARG A 364 -1.01 10.88 19.14
N GLU A 365 -2.23 10.40 19.34
CA GLU A 365 -2.55 9.00 19.14
C GLU A 365 -3.00 8.75 17.70
N SER A 366 -2.49 7.68 17.11
CA SER A 366 -3.00 7.19 15.84
C SER A 366 -4.34 6.51 16.06
N VAL A 367 -5.27 6.75 15.14
CA VAL A 367 -6.58 6.08 15.11
C VAL A 367 -6.52 5.01 14.03
N ASP A 368 -6.68 3.77 14.44
CA ASP A 368 -6.75 2.62 13.54
C ASP A 368 -8.21 2.15 13.49
N ARG A 369 -8.95 2.57 12.48
CA ARG A 369 -10.33 2.17 12.27
C ARG A 369 -10.42 1.14 11.15
N GLU A 370 -11.53 0.43 11.09
CA GLU A 370 -11.77 -0.56 10.06
C GLU A 370 -11.57 0.03 8.65
N SER A 371 -10.68 -0.56 7.89
CA SER A 371 -10.21 -0.07 6.58
C SER A 371 -10.10 -1.24 5.58
N ALA A 372 -9.45 -1.02 4.46
CA ALA A 372 -9.26 -2.04 3.43
C ALA A 372 -8.55 -3.30 3.97
N PHE A 373 -7.56 -3.13 4.84
CA PHE A 373 -6.80 -4.23 5.43
C PHE A 373 -7.69 -5.20 6.22
N GLU A 374 -8.46 -4.71 7.18
CA GLU A 374 -9.31 -5.53 8.04
C GLU A 374 -10.42 -6.22 7.25
N ILE A 375 -11.04 -5.49 6.31
CA ILE A 375 -12.13 -6.02 5.48
C ILE A 375 -11.62 -7.13 4.56
N LEU A 376 -10.48 -6.91 3.88
CA LEU A 376 -9.91 -7.90 2.97
C LEU A 376 -9.35 -9.12 3.70
N ASN A 377 -8.73 -8.95 4.87
CA ASN A 377 -8.27 -10.07 5.68
C ASN A 377 -9.44 -10.94 6.14
N ARG A 378 -10.50 -10.34 6.64
CA ARG A 378 -11.71 -11.08 7.03
C ARG A 378 -12.33 -11.84 5.85
N ALA A 379 -12.36 -11.20 4.67
CA ALA A 379 -12.86 -11.85 3.47
C ALA A 379 -11.96 -13.05 3.04
N ASN A 380 -10.65 -12.90 3.16
CA ASN A 380 -9.70 -13.97 2.86
C ASN A 380 -9.82 -15.15 3.86
N GLU A 381 -9.90 -14.86 5.15
CA GLU A 381 -10.10 -15.89 6.19
C GLU A 381 -11.39 -16.68 5.95
N GLU A 382 -12.48 -15.98 5.62
CA GLU A 382 -13.75 -16.63 5.30
C GLU A 382 -13.65 -17.51 4.06
N LEU A 383 -12.96 -17.03 3.02
CA LEU A 383 -12.72 -17.80 1.80
C LEU A 383 -11.84 -19.04 2.06
N GLU A 384 -10.80 -18.91 2.87
CA GLU A 384 -9.95 -20.03 3.27
C GLU A 384 -10.74 -21.06 4.10
N ARG A 385 -11.58 -20.60 5.02
CA ARG A 385 -12.46 -21.48 5.78
C ARG A 385 -13.39 -22.27 4.86
N GLN A 386 -14.05 -21.59 3.92
CA GLN A 386 -14.93 -22.25 2.95
C GLN A 386 -14.18 -23.24 2.05
N ARG A 387 -12.94 -22.90 1.65
CA ARG A 387 -12.09 -23.83 0.89
C ARG A 387 -11.71 -25.06 1.71
N ALA A 388 -11.38 -24.88 2.97
CA ALA A 388 -11.04 -25.97 3.89
C ALA A 388 -12.27 -26.89 4.12
N GLU A 389 -13.45 -26.31 4.37
CA GLU A 389 -14.70 -27.06 4.51
C GLU A 389 -15.06 -27.84 3.23
N ALA A 390 -14.93 -27.20 2.07
CA ALA A 390 -15.18 -27.85 0.77
C ALA A 390 -14.16 -28.97 0.48
N ALA A 391 -12.90 -28.79 0.87
CA ALA A 391 -11.86 -29.81 0.72
C ALA A 391 -12.13 -31.00 1.65
N ALA A 392 -12.51 -30.76 2.90
CA ALA A 392 -12.88 -31.80 3.86
C ALA A 392 -14.11 -32.60 3.39
N ALA A 393 -15.16 -31.92 2.91
CA ALA A 393 -16.34 -32.55 2.36
C ALA A 393 -16.03 -33.42 1.12
N ALA A 394 -15.14 -32.93 0.25
CA ALA A 394 -14.69 -33.69 -0.93
C ALA A 394 -13.84 -34.91 -0.55
N GLU A 395 -13.08 -34.84 0.54
CA GLU A 395 -12.31 -35.97 1.04
C GLU A 395 -13.21 -37.01 1.70
N GLU A 396 -14.19 -36.60 2.48
CA GLU A 396 -15.21 -37.45 3.07
C GLU A 396 -16.05 -38.17 2.00
N GLU A 397 -16.46 -37.47 0.95
CA GLU A 397 -17.18 -38.07 -0.19
C GLU A 397 -16.32 -39.11 -0.91
N LYS A 398 -15.03 -38.86 -1.10
CA LYS A 398 -14.10 -39.84 -1.67
C LYS A 398 -13.94 -41.09 -0.80
N LEU A 399 -13.90 -40.88 0.52
CA LEU A 399 -13.80 -42.00 1.47
C LEU A 399 -15.06 -42.85 1.41
N ARG A 400 -16.25 -42.22 1.45
CA ARG A 400 -17.55 -42.89 1.34
C ARG A 400 -17.69 -43.67 0.05
N LEU A 401 -17.29 -43.08 -1.10
CA LEU A 401 -17.29 -43.78 -2.39
C LEU A 401 -16.31 -44.99 -2.44
N LYS A 402 -15.20 -44.90 -1.69
CA LYS A 402 -14.25 -45.99 -1.58
C LYS A 402 -14.80 -47.11 -0.72
N GLU A 403 -15.41 -46.81 0.39
CA GLU A 403 -16.08 -47.78 1.27
C GLU A 403 -17.25 -48.46 0.58
N GLU A 404 -18.06 -47.74 -0.19
CA GLU A 404 -19.16 -48.26 -0.97
C GLU A 404 -18.66 -49.27 -2.03
N LYS A 405 -17.59 -48.92 -2.74
CA LYS A 405 -16.96 -49.84 -3.72
C LYS A 405 -16.33 -51.08 -3.07
N GLU A 406 -15.77 -50.93 -1.89
CA GLU A 406 -15.23 -52.06 -1.13
C GLU A 406 -16.36 -52.97 -0.61
N ALA A 407 -17.45 -52.40 -0.11
CA ALA A 407 -18.65 -53.14 0.30
C ALA A 407 -19.31 -53.87 -0.88
N GLU A 408 -19.43 -53.22 -2.05
CA GLU A 408 -19.94 -53.83 -3.26
C GLU A 408 -19.06 -55.00 -3.70
N ARG A 409 -17.74 -54.83 -3.69
CA ARG A 409 -16.78 -55.91 -3.98
C ARG A 409 -16.88 -57.07 -3.00
N GLN A 410 -17.16 -56.75 -1.74
CA GLN A 410 -17.32 -57.78 -0.70
C GLN A 410 -18.61 -58.58 -0.92
N ARG A 411 -19.74 -57.90 -1.18
CA ARG A 411 -21.03 -58.52 -1.53
C ARG A 411 -20.87 -59.42 -2.78
N LEU A 412 -20.20 -58.96 -3.83
CA LEU A 412 -19.97 -59.72 -5.04
C LEU A 412 -19.10 -60.97 -4.78
N LYS A 413 -18.13 -60.89 -3.87
CA LYS A 413 -17.32 -62.04 -3.43
C LYS A 413 -18.14 -63.04 -2.62
N GLU A 414 -19.00 -62.58 -1.72
CA GLU A 414 -19.89 -63.41 -0.91
C GLU A 414 -20.93 -64.09 -1.79
N GLU A 415 -21.53 -63.40 -2.76
CA GLU A 415 -22.48 -63.94 -3.70
C GLU A 415 -21.85 -65.04 -4.55
N LYS A 416 -20.65 -64.81 -5.13
CA LYS A 416 -19.88 -65.82 -5.86
C LYS A 416 -19.48 -67.01 -4.98
N ALA A 417 -19.17 -66.80 -3.72
CA ALA A 417 -18.83 -67.85 -2.77
C ALA A 417 -20.09 -68.69 -2.42
N ALA A 418 -21.24 -68.04 -2.23
CA ALA A 418 -22.52 -68.72 -2.01
C ALA A 418 -22.99 -69.51 -3.24
N GLU A 419 -22.82 -68.91 -4.44
CA GLU A 419 -23.13 -69.62 -5.71
C GLU A 419 -22.27 -70.89 -5.86
N LYS A 420 -20.96 -70.76 -5.62
CA LYS A 420 -20.04 -71.89 -5.66
C LYS A 420 -20.28 -72.94 -4.59
N GLN A 421 -20.85 -72.53 -3.48
CA GLN A 421 -21.25 -73.45 -2.41
C GLN A 421 -22.53 -74.19 -2.79
N ARG A 422 -23.50 -73.53 -3.39
CA ARG A 422 -24.74 -74.15 -3.95
C ARG A 422 -24.41 -75.15 -5.05
N GLU A 423 -23.53 -74.79 -6.01
CA GLU A 423 -23.04 -75.74 -7.05
C GLU A 423 -22.39 -76.97 -6.41
N ARG A 424 -21.57 -76.77 -5.36
CA ARG A 424 -20.95 -77.91 -4.63
C ARG A 424 -21.96 -78.76 -3.91
N GLU A 425 -22.99 -78.17 -3.32
CA GLU A 425 -24.07 -78.90 -2.64
C GLU A 425 -24.96 -79.60 -3.62
N GLU A 426 -25.28 -78.98 -4.77
CA GLU A 426 -26.00 -79.66 -5.87
C GLU A 426 -25.20 -80.84 -6.48
N LEU A 427 -23.94 -80.61 -6.71
CA LEU A 427 -23.07 -81.69 -7.23
C LEU A 427 -22.88 -82.84 -6.22
N ALA A 428 -22.86 -82.53 -4.91
CA ALA A 428 -22.81 -83.51 -3.85
C ALA A 428 -24.14 -84.28 -3.73
N ALA A 429 -25.25 -83.56 -3.82
CA ALA A 429 -26.60 -84.16 -3.85
C ALA A 429 -26.82 -85.08 -5.08
N GLU A 430 -26.32 -84.64 -6.27
CA GLU A 430 -26.40 -85.42 -7.46
C GLU A 430 -25.52 -86.69 -7.37
N LYS A 431 -24.32 -86.56 -6.83
CA LYS A 431 -23.47 -87.74 -6.55
C LYS A 431 -24.08 -88.68 -5.54
N GLN A 432 -24.82 -88.14 -4.57
CA GLN A 432 -25.52 -88.97 -3.60
C GLN A 432 -26.70 -89.66 -4.21
N ARG A 433 -27.49 -89.01 -5.05
CA ARG A 433 -28.58 -89.64 -5.85
C ARG A 433 -28.05 -90.70 -6.76
N GLN A 434 -26.95 -90.45 -7.49
CA GLN A 434 -26.30 -91.47 -8.35
C GLN A 434 -25.79 -92.67 -7.54
N LYS A 435 -25.27 -92.48 -6.33
CA LYS A 435 -24.87 -93.54 -5.41
C LYS A 435 -26.09 -94.34 -4.91
N GLU A 436 -27.19 -93.67 -4.60
CA GLU A 436 -28.42 -94.33 -4.19
C GLU A 436 -29.11 -95.07 -5.32
N GLU A 437 -29.10 -94.49 -6.57
CA GLU A 437 -29.57 -95.17 -7.75
C GLU A 437 -28.71 -96.38 -8.06
N LEU A 438 -27.37 -96.22 -7.98
CA LEU A 438 -26.45 -97.34 -8.22
C LEU A 438 -26.60 -98.43 -7.13
N ALA A 439 -26.85 -98.04 -5.88
CA ALA A 439 -27.15 -98.99 -4.79
C ALA A 439 -28.50 -99.69 -4.99
N ALA A 440 -29.52 -98.95 -5.42
CA ALA A 440 -30.82 -99.47 -5.76
C ALA A 440 -30.76 -100.38 -6.97
N GLN A 441 -29.93 -100.04 -7.99
CA GLN A 441 -29.68 -100.87 -9.15
C GLN A 441 -28.93 -102.13 -8.79
N LYS A 442 -27.87 -102.07 -7.94
CA LYS A 442 -27.19 -103.24 -7.38
C LYS A 442 -28.11 -104.11 -6.51
N GLN A 443 -29.03 -103.53 -5.83
CA GLN A 443 -30.02 -104.28 -5.05
C GLN A 443 -31.03 -104.98 -5.95
N LYS A 444 -31.50 -104.27 -7.03
CA LYS A 444 -32.32 -104.85 -8.07
C LYS A 444 -31.57 -105.98 -8.85
N GLU A 445 -30.28 -105.78 -9.15
CA GLU A 445 -29.45 -106.80 -9.76
C GLU A 445 -29.23 -107.99 -8.81
N LYS A 446 -29.04 -107.80 -7.52
CA LYS A 446 -28.98 -108.88 -6.54
C LYS A 446 -30.34 -109.63 -6.43
N GLU A 447 -31.47 -108.91 -6.42
CA GLU A 447 -32.81 -109.51 -6.44
C GLU A 447 -33.05 -110.19 -7.79
N ALA A 448 -32.57 -109.59 -8.90
CA ALA A 448 -32.66 -110.21 -10.21
C ALA A 448 -31.73 -111.47 -10.35
N ALA A 449 -30.51 -111.37 -9.75
CA ALA A 449 -29.57 -112.47 -9.68
C ALA A 449 -30.10 -113.63 -8.78
N GLU A 450 -30.82 -113.37 -7.73
CA GLU A 450 -31.52 -114.40 -6.93
C GLU A 450 -32.73 -114.99 -7.70
N ARG A 451 -33.42 -114.13 -8.48
CA ARG A 451 -34.51 -114.67 -9.40
C ARG A 451 -33.95 -115.38 -10.59
N SER A 452 -32.75 -115.06 -11.08
CA SER A 452 -32.10 -115.73 -12.21
C SER A 452 -31.47 -117.08 -11.84
N LYS A 453 -31.06 -117.30 -10.59
CA LYS A 453 -30.62 -118.60 -10.10
C LYS A 453 -31.77 -119.67 -10.06
N VAL A 454 -32.98 -119.21 -10.14
CA VAL A 454 -34.17 -120.04 -10.23
C VAL A 454 -34.61 -120.28 -11.69
N ALA A 455 -34.17 -119.41 -12.65
CA ALA A 455 -34.54 -119.45 -14.06
C ALA A 455 -33.39 -119.97 -15.00
N GLN A 456 -32.23 -120.30 -14.46
CA GLN A 456 -31.08 -120.85 -15.25
C GLN A 456 -31.06 -122.39 -15.34
N ARG A 457 -32.20 -122.94 -15.50
CA ARG A 457 -32.33 -124.35 -16.02
C ARG A 457 -33.25 -124.44 -17.23
N ALA A 458 -33.15 -123.43 -18.10
CA ALA A 458 -33.70 -123.63 -19.44
C ALA A 458 -33.07 -122.74 -20.48
N VAL A 459 -32.38 -123.37 -21.34
CA VAL A 459 -32.10 -122.97 -22.74
C VAL A 459 -30.96 -122.02 -23.04
N SER A 460 -29.89 -122.65 -23.38
CA SER A 460 -28.82 -122.25 -24.32
C SER A 460 -29.32 -121.55 -25.60
N ASN A 461 -28.43 -120.79 -26.12
CA ASN A 461 -28.15 -120.46 -27.52
C ASN A 461 -28.51 -119.05 -28.03
N ALA A 462 -27.51 -118.69 -28.72
CA ALA A 462 -27.42 -117.84 -29.92
C ALA A 462 -27.11 -116.36 -29.79
N ALA A 463 -25.94 -116.03 -29.96
CA ALA A 463 -25.34 -115.43 -31.15
C ALA A 463 -25.39 -113.88 -31.28
N SER A 464 -24.28 -113.32 -31.15
CA SER A 464 -23.54 -112.48 -32.11
C SER A 464 -24.05 -111.12 -32.58
N SER A 465 -23.13 -110.28 -32.55
CA SER A 465 -22.77 -109.22 -33.56
C SER A 465 -23.42 -107.83 -33.35
N VAL A 466 -22.70 -106.94 -33.40
CA VAL A 466 -22.08 -105.98 -34.33
C VAL A 466 -22.23 -104.54 -33.78
N MET A 467 -21.17 -104.02 -33.38
CA MET A 467 -20.26 -103.11 -33.99
C MET A 467 -20.68 -101.66 -34.26
N SER A 468 -19.88 -100.80 -33.72
CA SER A 468 -19.35 -99.50 -34.28
C SER A 468 -20.23 -98.30 -34.37
N SER A 469 -19.79 -97.26 -34.03
CA SER A 469 -18.86 -96.28 -34.51
C SER A 469 -19.35 -94.83 -34.35
N LEU A 470 -18.37 -94.04 -34.12
CA LEU A 470 -18.06 -92.68 -34.60
C LEU A 470 -18.72 -91.54 -33.92
N SER A 471 -17.96 -90.77 -33.26
CA SER A 471 -16.90 -89.80 -33.50
C SER A 471 -17.39 -88.42 -33.78
N SER A 472 -16.82 -87.59 -33.03
CA SER A 472 -16.11 -86.33 -33.38
C SER A 472 -16.84 -85.04 -33.69
N ASN A 473 -16.23 -84.07 -33.11
CA ASN A 473 -15.88 -82.74 -33.66
C ASN A 473 -16.89 -81.63 -33.42
N ILE A 474 -16.54 -80.44 -33.20
CA ILE A 474 -15.39 -79.52 -33.45
C ILE A 474 -15.69 -78.19 -32.78
N ILE A 475 -14.83 -77.65 -32.00
CA ILE A 475 -13.95 -76.49 -32.18
C ILE A 475 -14.60 -75.17 -32.53
N ASN A 476 -14.16 -74.21 -31.74
CA ASN A 476 -13.77 -72.81 -32.04
C ASN A 476 -14.81 -71.75 -32.39
N SER A 477 -14.76 -70.64 -31.78
CA SER A 477 -13.91 -69.48 -32.11
C SER A 477 -14.29 -68.28 -31.26
N MET A 478 -13.33 -67.69 -30.62
CA MET A 478 -12.59 -66.47 -30.94
C MET A 478 -13.46 -65.28 -31.34
N THR A 479 -13.42 -64.24 -30.62
CA THR A 479 -12.67 -62.97 -30.70
C THR A 479 -13.42 -61.93 -29.87
N GLY A 480 -12.86 -61.22 -28.95
CA GLY A 480 -11.91 -60.16 -29.21
C GLY A 480 -12.64 -58.82 -29.27
N GLY A 481 -12.70 -58.05 -28.19
CA GLY A 481 -13.22 -56.71 -28.20
C GLY A 481 -12.64 -55.90 -27.03
N LYS A 482 -11.76 -54.99 -27.37
CA LYS A 482 -11.03 -54.07 -26.51
C LYS A 482 -11.96 -53.20 -25.63
N THR A 483 -11.74 -53.22 -24.33
CA THR A 483 -12.35 -52.24 -23.41
C THR A 483 -11.43 -51.04 -23.24
N THR A 484 -11.91 -49.88 -23.69
CA THR A 484 -11.28 -48.57 -23.50
C THR A 484 -11.47 -48.12 -22.05
N SER A 485 -10.36 -47.68 -21.46
CA SER A 485 -10.21 -47.27 -20.07
C SER A 485 -11.13 -46.11 -19.68
N THR A 486 -11.98 -46.34 -18.71
CA THR A 486 -12.89 -45.37 -18.06
C THR A 486 -12.17 -44.36 -17.15
N LYS A 487 -10.84 -44.34 -17.08
CA LYS A 487 -10.07 -43.43 -16.24
C LYS A 487 -9.99 -41.98 -16.75
N THR A 488 -10.23 -41.71 -18.04
CA THR A 488 -10.03 -40.38 -18.64
C THR A 488 -11.28 -39.49 -18.57
N ILE A 489 -12.45 -40.06 -18.34
CA ILE A 489 -13.72 -39.28 -18.28
C ILE A 489 -13.97 -38.72 -16.86
N ALA A 490 -13.60 -39.45 -15.82
CA ALA A 490 -13.77 -39.00 -14.44
C ALA A 490 -12.86 -37.82 -14.05
N THR A 491 -11.64 -37.75 -14.62
CA THR A 491 -10.69 -36.64 -14.35
C THR A 491 -11.07 -35.33 -15.03
N ARG A 492 -11.81 -35.38 -16.16
CA ARG A 492 -12.29 -34.17 -16.85
C ARG A 492 -13.55 -33.58 -16.19
N ALA A 493 -14.43 -34.39 -15.66
CA ALA A 493 -15.63 -33.96 -14.94
C ALA A 493 -15.28 -33.30 -13.59
N ALA A 494 -14.30 -33.86 -12.86
CA ALA A 494 -13.84 -33.30 -11.59
C ALA A 494 -13.10 -31.94 -11.76
N ARG A 495 -12.32 -31.76 -12.85
CA ARG A 495 -11.67 -30.46 -13.12
C ARG A 495 -12.67 -29.38 -13.52
N ASN A 496 -13.72 -29.70 -14.24
CA ASN A 496 -14.73 -28.72 -14.65
C ASN A 496 -15.70 -28.35 -13.52
N ALA A 497 -15.98 -29.25 -12.58
CA ALA A 497 -16.76 -28.95 -11.40
C ALA A 497 -16.01 -28.05 -10.41
N LEU A 498 -14.68 -28.28 -10.22
CA LEU A 498 -13.85 -27.41 -9.36
C LEU A 498 -13.71 -25.99 -9.93
N SER A 499 -13.61 -25.83 -11.26
CA SER A 499 -13.47 -24.52 -11.88
C SER A 499 -14.77 -23.70 -11.90
N SER A 500 -15.94 -24.34 -11.86
CA SER A 500 -17.23 -23.64 -11.79
C SER A 500 -17.57 -23.19 -10.38
N VAL A 501 -17.19 -23.95 -9.36
CA VAL A 501 -17.37 -23.57 -7.94
C VAL A 501 -16.42 -22.45 -7.55
N MET A 502 -15.18 -22.44 -8.08
CA MET A 502 -14.26 -21.32 -7.84
C MET A 502 -14.70 -20.01 -8.50
N ARG A 503 -15.39 -20.04 -9.65
CA ARG A 503 -15.88 -18.83 -10.32
C ARG A 503 -17.15 -18.23 -9.70
N SER A 504 -18.01 -19.05 -9.12
CA SER A 504 -19.25 -18.56 -8.48
C SER A 504 -19.04 -18.11 -7.02
N GLY A 505 -18.04 -18.69 -6.33
CA GLY A 505 -17.77 -18.39 -4.92
C GLY A 505 -17.15 -17.01 -4.69
N SER A 506 -16.19 -16.58 -5.53
CA SER A 506 -15.51 -15.29 -5.34
C SER A 506 -16.45 -14.08 -5.57
N ASN A 507 -17.32 -14.16 -6.58
CA ASN A 507 -18.26 -13.08 -6.87
C ASN A 507 -19.43 -12.96 -5.87
N SER A 508 -19.80 -14.08 -5.23
CA SER A 508 -20.90 -14.09 -4.25
C SER A 508 -20.48 -13.55 -2.89
N ILE A 509 -19.23 -13.81 -2.48
CA ILE A 509 -18.72 -13.41 -1.15
C ILE A 509 -18.42 -11.91 -1.12
N VAL A 510 -17.82 -11.36 -2.19
CA VAL A 510 -17.54 -9.92 -2.28
C VAL A 510 -18.84 -9.13 -2.32
N ARG A 511 -19.85 -9.57 -3.08
CA ARG A 511 -21.19 -8.91 -3.11
C ARG A 511 -21.99 -9.09 -1.82
N GLY A 512 -21.79 -10.17 -1.10
CA GLY A 512 -22.45 -10.40 0.19
C GLY A 512 -21.87 -9.59 1.35
N LEU A 513 -20.55 -9.35 1.32
CA LEU A 513 -19.84 -8.53 2.32
C LEU A 513 -20.03 -7.02 2.13
N PHE A 514 -20.20 -6.58 0.90
CA PHE A 514 -20.46 -5.16 0.55
C PHE A 514 -21.95 -4.84 0.42
N GLY A 515 -22.81 -5.58 1.17
CA GLY A 515 -24.25 -5.53 1.13
C GLY A 515 -24.84 -4.15 0.87
N ASN A 516 -25.76 -4.12 -0.09
CA ASN A 516 -26.66 -3.03 -0.43
C ASN A 516 -26.99 -2.12 0.77
N LYS A 517 -26.32 -0.99 0.90
CA LYS A 517 -26.89 0.19 1.54
C LYS A 517 -27.18 1.20 0.42
N LYS A 518 -28.45 1.24 0.06
CA LYS A 518 -29.04 2.44 -0.51
C LYS A 518 -29.27 3.45 0.59
#